data_c25780c001e7daec5783dffd97f6b72d
#
_entry.id   c25780c001e7daec5783dffd97f6b72d
#
_cell.length_a   1.000
_cell.length_b   1.000
_cell.length_c   1.000
_cell.angle_alpha   90.00
_cell.angle_beta   90.00
_cell.angle_gamma   90.00
#
_symmetry.space_group_name_H-M   'P 1'
#
loop_
_entity.id
_entity.type
_entity.pdbx_description
1 polymer ?
#
loop_
_entity_poly.entity_id
_entity_poly.type
_entity_poly.pdbx_seq_one_letter_code
_entity_poly.pdbx_strand_id
1 'polypeptide(L)'
;MTSVIEKIYSTLILKFPVVTILSLVLILAGVGLGIKDFKLDATTDALLLESDADLRSFREMGMRYKTREFLFVAVEPNSDIVSKENIDFIKRLRDDLANVPQVYDVISMLDIPLVNNVQGSLAEVATNFQTLRMESVDVVKAREELTESPVYRDLIASADGSVTAMQIFLNPHPELPRLRKIRDELLFN
;
A
#
# COMPACT_ATOMS: atom_id res chain seq x y z
N MET A 1 -39.34 -13.49 29.76
CA MET A 1 -38.62 -12.31 29.24
C MET A 1 -39.46 -11.45 28.28
N THR A 2 -40.34 -12.03 27.49
CA THR A 2 -41.26 -11.33 26.56
C THR A 2 -42.18 -10.31 27.23
N SER A 3 -42.70 -10.57 28.44
CA SER A 3 -43.63 -9.66 29.11
C SER A 3 -43.08 -8.32 29.58
N VAL A 4 -41.75 -8.21 29.82
CA VAL A 4 -41.11 -6.96 30.23
C VAL A 4 -40.93 -6.04 29.04
N ILE A 5 -40.52 -6.59 27.90
CA ILE A 5 -40.35 -5.84 26.64
C ILE A 5 -41.71 -5.32 26.17
N GLU A 6 -42.73 -6.15 26.25
CA GLU A 6 -44.10 -5.83 25.85
C GLU A 6 -44.70 -4.71 26.74
N LYS A 7 -44.40 -4.72 28.03
CA LYS A 7 -44.81 -3.67 28.96
C LYS A 7 -44.09 -2.35 28.71
N ILE A 8 -42.79 -2.37 28.40
CA ILE A 8 -42.02 -1.20 28.06
C ILE A 8 -42.54 -0.60 26.74
N TYR A 9 -42.76 -1.45 25.72
CA TYR A 9 -43.30 -1.03 24.43
C TYR A 9 -44.67 -0.37 24.58
N SER A 10 -45.62 -1.01 25.25
CA SER A 10 -46.99 -0.51 25.43
C SER A 10 -47.04 0.76 26.27
N THR A 11 -46.23 0.86 27.33
CA THR A 11 -46.29 1.98 28.27
C THR A 11 -45.48 3.18 27.80
N LEU A 12 -44.30 2.97 27.24
CA LEU A 12 -43.40 4.05 26.84
C LEU A 12 -43.71 4.54 25.43
N ILE A 13 -43.82 3.62 24.47
CA ILE A 13 -43.92 3.97 23.05
C ILE A 13 -45.37 4.31 22.68
N LEU A 14 -46.32 3.48 23.04
CA LEU A 14 -47.73 3.70 22.66
C LEU A 14 -48.44 4.77 23.46
N LYS A 15 -48.11 4.91 24.76
CA LYS A 15 -48.81 5.87 25.65
C LYS A 15 -48.24 7.28 25.54
N PHE A 16 -46.93 7.41 25.26
CA PHE A 16 -46.28 8.73 25.17
C PHE A 16 -45.41 8.83 23.89
N PRO A 17 -46.01 8.77 22.69
CA PRO A 17 -45.25 8.74 21.43
C PRO A 17 -44.39 10.00 21.22
N VAL A 18 -44.89 11.16 21.63
CA VAL A 18 -44.17 12.44 21.49
C VAL A 18 -42.90 12.46 22.35
N VAL A 19 -42.99 11.96 23.62
CA VAL A 19 -41.85 11.89 24.52
C VAL A 19 -40.79 10.92 23.98
N THR A 20 -41.23 9.80 23.42
CA THR A 20 -40.34 8.80 22.84
C THR A 20 -39.61 9.36 21.61
N ILE A 21 -40.31 10.05 20.74
CA ILE A 21 -39.67 10.70 19.56
C ILE A 21 -38.69 11.79 20.01
N LEU A 22 -39.09 12.63 20.98
CA LEU A 22 -38.23 13.68 21.50
C LEU A 22 -36.94 13.13 22.15
N SER A 23 -37.08 12.05 22.95
CA SER A 23 -35.93 11.38 23.56
C SER A 23 -35.00 10.77 22.51
N LEU A 24 -35.56 10.17 21.45
CA LEU A 24 -34.79 9.61 20.35
C LEU A 24 -33.99 10.69 19.60
N VAL A 25 -34.65 11.82 19.31
CA VAL A 25 -33.99 12.97 18.65
C VAL A 25 -32.89 13.54 19.53
N LEU A 26 -33.09 13.61 20.85
CA LEU A 26 -32.11 14.11 21.80
C LEU A 26 -30.89 13.19 21.91
N ILE A 27 -31.11 11.86 21.91
CA ILE A 27 -30.03 10.87 21.87
C ILE A 27 -29.27 10.97 20.54
N LEU A 28 -29.98 11.08 19.43
CA LEU A 28 -29.37 11.21 18.10
C LEU A 28 -28.53 12.49 17.99
N ALA A 29 -29.04 13.60 18.51
CA ALA A 29 -28.29 14.85 18.60
C ALA A 29 -27.03 14.73 19.46
N GLY A 30 -27.15 14.06 20.63
CA GLY A 30 -26.00 13.78 21.51
C GLY A 30 -24.92 12.95 20.84
N VAL A 31 -25.31 11.88 20.16
CA VAL A 31 -24.38 11.04 19.37
C VAL A 31 -23.79 11.82 18.21
N GLY A 32 -24.61 12.67 17.54
CA GLY A 32 -24.15 13.51 16.44
C GLY A 32 -23.06 14.51 16.83
N LEU A 33 -23.07 15.00 18.07
CA LEU A 33 -22.00 15.87 18.58
C LEU A 33 -20.65 15.16 18.69
N GLY A 34 -20.66 13.83 18.91
CA GLY A 34 -19.44 12.99 18.97
C GLY A 34 -18.81 12.69 17.60
N ILE A 35 -19.52 12.95 16.49
CA ILE A 35 -18.99 12.68 15.13
C ILE A 35 -17.74 13.51 14.84
N LYS A 36 -17.59 14.67 15.45
CA LYS A 36 -16.40 15.53 15.26
C LYS A 36 -15.11 14.88 15.77
N ASP A 37 -15.21 13.99 16.74
CA ASP A 37 -14.07 13.29 17.35
C ASP A 37 -13.87 11.89 16.75
N PHE A 38 -14.77 11.49 15.83
CA PHE A 38 -14.64 10.21 15.14
C PHE A 38 -13.51 10.29 14.12
N LYS A 39 -12.44 9.57 14.40
CA LYS A 39 -11.29 9.38 13.51
C LYS A 39 -11.28 7.93 13.06
N LEU A 40 -11.46 7.72 11.77
CA LEU A 40 -11.27 6.40 11.17
C LEU A 40 -9.78 6.20 10.93
N ASP A 41 -9.19 5.28 11.65
CA ASP A 41 -7.83 4.82 11.33
C ASP A 41 -7.93 3.78 10.21
N ALA A 42 -7.63 4.21 8.99
CA ALA A 42 -7.63 3.38 7.79
C ALA A 42 -6.24 2.84 7.45
N THR A 43 -5.31 2.86 8.41
CA THR A 43 -3.99 2.27 8.20
C THR A 43 -4.10 0.75 8.08
N THR A 44 -3.23 0.16 7.28
CA THR A 44 -3.15 -1.31 7.14
C THR A 44 -2.93 -1.99 8.49
N ASP A 45 -2.22 -1.33 9.41
CA ASP A 45 -1.98 -1.80 10.78
C ASP A 45 -3.28 -1.89 11.61
N ALA A 46 -4.25 -1.00 11.39
CA ALA A 46 -5.52 -1.01 12.12
C ALA A 46 -6.44 -2.17 11.70
N LEU A 47 -6.25 -2.71 10.51
CA LEU A 47 -6.99 -3.86 9.99
C LEU A 47 -6.41 -5.20 10.44
N LEU A 48 -5.20 -5.20 10.98
CA LEU A 48 -4.52 -6.40 11.46
C LEU A 48 -4.78 -6.58 12.97
N LEU A 49 -5.18 -7.78 13.35
CA LEU A 49 -5.32 -8.15 14.76
C LEU A 49 -3.94 -8.12 15.44
N GLU A 50 -3.68 -7.14 16.28
CA GLU A 50 -2.39 -7.00 16.99
C GLU A 50 -2.05 -8.20 17.91
N SER A 51 -3.05 -9.01 18.25
CA SER A 51 -2.87 -10.27 18.99
C SER A 51 -2.39 -11.44 18.12
N ASP A 52 -2.29 -11.26 16.80
CA ASP A 52 -1.89 -12.31 15.89
C ASP A 52 -0.38 -12.63 16.07
N ALA A 53 -0.08 -13.91 16.31
CA ALA A 53 1.28 -14.41 16.47
C ALA A 53 2.10 -14.26 15.17
N ASP A 54 1.45 -14.45 14.02
CA ASP A 54 2.11 -14.36 12.71
C ASP A 54 2.51 -12.92 12.40
N LEU A 55 1.67 -11.96 12.77
CA LEU A 55 1.99 -10.53 12.63
C LEU A 55 3.20 -10.14 13.49
N ARG A 56 3.28 -10.65 14.71
CA ARG A 56 4.45 -10.41 15.60
C ARG A 56 5.72 -10.99 14.99
N SER A 57 5.66 -12.22 14.51
CA SER A 57 6.79 -12.88 13.83
C SER A 57 7.22 -12.12 12.58
N PHE A 58 6.26 -11.63 11.79
CA PHE A 58 6.53 -10.80 10.62
C PHE A 58 7.23 -9.48 10.99
N ARG A 59 6.75 -8.80 12.03
CA ARG A 59 7.38 -7.56 12.54
C ARG A 59 8.78 -7.80 13.09
N GLU A 60 9.00 -8.90 13.80
CA GLU A 60 10.33 -9.30 14.29
C GLU A 60 11.30 -9.58 13.13
N MET A 61 10.83 -10.29 12.10
CA MET A 61 11.61 -10.48 10.87
C MET A 61 11.93 -9.15 10.20
N GLY A 62 10.95 -8.26 10.06
CA GLY A 62 11.15 -6.94 9.49
C GLY A 62 12.22 -6.12 10.24
N MET A 63 12.20 -6.14 11.57
CA MET A 63 13.22 -5.50 12.39
C MET A 63 14.59 -6.17 12.24
N ARG A 64 14.63 -7.51 12.22
CA ARG A 64 15.87 -8.30 12.10
C ARG A 64 16.57 -8.08 10.76
N TYR A 65 15.81 -8.04 9.67
CA TYR A 65 16.33 -7.86 8.32
C TYR A 65 16.36 -6.39 7.87
N LYS A 66 15.96 -5.45 8.76
CA LYS A 66 15.92 -4.00 8.48
C LYS A 66 15.13 -3.71 7.19
N THR A 67 14.02 -4.41 7.00
CA THR A 67 13.13 -4.18 5.86
C THR A 67 12.64 -2.75 5.90
N ARG A 68 12.81 -2.02 4.81
CA ARG A 68 12.33 -0.64 4.69
C ARG A 68 10.86 -0.64 4.34
N GLU A 69 10.16 0.35 4.83
CA GLU A 69 8.81 0.65 4.35
C GLU A 69 8.89 1.10 2.91
N PHE A 70 7.94 0.68 2.10
CA PHE A 70 7.88 1.02 0.69
C PHE A 70 6.45 1.32 0.24
N LEU A 71 6.35 2.08 -0.82
CA LEU A 71 5.10 2.36 -1.52
C LEU A 71 5.18 1.77 -2.92
N PHE A 72 4.06 1.27 -3.42
CA PHE A 72 3.91 0.94 -4.83
C PHE A 72 3.17 2.06 -5.55
N VAL A 73 3.71 2.49 -6.68
CA VAL A 73 3.06 3.39 -7.63
C VAL A 73 2.84 2.62 -8.91
N ALA A 74 1.58 2.37 -9.24
CA ALA A 74 1.19 1.80 -10.52
C ALA A 74 1.04 2.94 -11.54
N VAL A 75 1.60 2.73 -12.73
CA VAL A 75 1.53 3.65 -13.85
C VAL A 75 0.86 2.94 -15.02
N GLU A 76 -0.28 3.47 -15.45
CA GLU A 76 -1.01 3.03 -16.64
C GLU A 76 -0.80 4.07 -17.75
N PRO A 77 0.15 3.84 -18.64
CA PRO A 77 0.42 4.75 -19.74
C PRO A 77 -0.65 4.60 -20.84
N ASN A 78 -0.80 5.65 -21.68
CA ASN A 78 -1.71 5.61 -22.84
C ASN A 78 -1.17 4.79 -24.01
N SER A 79 0.08 4.29 -23.93
CA SER A 79 0.76 3.49 -24.94
C SER A 79 1.48 2.32 -24.28
N ASP A 80 2.13 1.46 -25.07
CA ASP A 80 2.89 0.31 -24.55
C ASP A 80 3.93 0.75 -23.50
N ILE A 81 4.08 -0.03 -22.42
CA ILE A 81 4.99 0.29 -21.29
C ILE A 81 6.43 0.54 -21.72
N VAL A 82 6.91 -0.16 -22.76
CA VAL A 82 8.29 0.00 -23.27
C VAL A 82 8.40 1.00 -24.43
N SER A 83 7.34 1.75 -24.74
CA SER A 83 7.44 2.83 -25.71
C SER A 83 8.45 3.88 -25.24
N LYS A 84 9.14 4.53 -26.19
CA LYS A 84 10.13 5.56 -25.84
C LYS A 84 9.54 6.68 -24.98
N GLU A 85 8.32 7.09 -25.29
CA GLU A 85 7.60 8.12 -24.54
C GLU A 85 7.40 7.72 -23.06
N ASN A 86 7.02 6.45 -22.83
CA ASN A 86 6.82 5.95 -21.49
C ASN A 86 8.13 5.71 -20.73
N ILE A 87 9.15 5.20 -21.41
CA ILE A 87 10.50 5.08 -20.81
C ILE A 87 10.98 6.45 -20.34
N ASP A 88 10.84 7.49 -21.16
CA ASP A 88 11.23 8.86 -20.82
C ASP A 88 10.35 9.45 -19.71
N PHE A 89 9.07 9.11 -19.68
CA PHE A 89 8.15 9.51 -18.60
C PHE A 89 8.53 8.84 -17.28
N ILE A 90 8.71 7.51 -17.27
CA ILE A 90 9.10 6.73 -16.08
C ILE A 90 10.44 7.23 -15.53
N LYS A 91 11.39 7.53 -16.41
CA LYS A 91 12.69 8.07 -16.02
C LYS A 91 12.54 9.40 -15.28
N ARG A 92 11.78 10.34 -15.82
CA ARG A 92 11.52 11.63 -15.16
C ARG A 92 10.81 11.46 -13.83
N LEU A 93 9.73 10.68 -13.82
CA LEU A 93 8.96 10.42 -12.59
C LEU A 93 9.83 9.79 -11.50
N ARG A 94 10.67 8.81 -11.87
CA ARG A 94 11.62 8.19 -10.96
C ARG A 94 12.62 9.19 -10.39
N ASP A 95 13.18 10.03 -11.25
CA ASP A 95 14.18 11.03 -10.84
C ASP A 95 13.53 12.09 -9.93
N ASP A 96 12.30 12.51 -10.22
CA ASP A 96 11.54 13.43 -9.37
C ASP A 96 11.24 12.82 -8.00
N LEU A 97 10.81 11.56 -7.97
CA LEU A 97 10.57 10.82 -6.71
C LEU A 97 11.84 10.60 -5.90
N ALA A 98 12.96 10.30 -6.55
CA ALA A 98 14.25 10.12 -5.89
C ALA A 98 14.78 11.42 -5.24
N ASN A 99 14.32 12.58 -5.70
CA ASN A 99 14.66 13.88 -5.10
C ASN A 99 13.81 14.24 -3.87
N VAL A 100 12.79 13.43 -3.53
CA VAL A 100 11.97 13.66 -2.32
C VAL A 100 12.78 13.27 -1.08
N PRO A 101 12.93 14.15 -0.07
CA PRO A 101 13.80 13.90 1.09
C PRO A 101 13.49 12.63 1.89
N GLN A 102 12.22 12.19 1.86
CA GLN A 102 11.76 10.99 2.57
C GLN A 102 12.00 9.70 1.78
N VAL A 103 12.37 9.80 0.51
CA VAL A 103 12.65 8.65 -0.34
C VAL A 103 14.10 8.23 -0.18
N TYR A 104 14.31 6.94 0.03
CA TYR A 104 15.64 6.32 0.09
C TYR A 104 16.09 5.86 -1.29
N ASP A 105 15.20 5.17 -2.01
CA ASP A 105 15.49 4.62 -3.34
C ASP A 105 14.18 4.39 -4.10
N VAL A 106 14.27 4.38 -5.42
CA VAL A 106 13.14 4.10 -6.32
C VAL A 106 13.57 3.03 -7.31
N ILE A 107 12.89 1.90 -7.29
CA ILE A 107 13.07 0.81 -8.25
C ILE A 107 11.89 0.82 -9.23
N SER A 108 12.19 0.84 -10.51
CA SER A 108 11.22 0.82 -11.60
C SER A 108 11.57 -0.27 -12.62
N MET A 109 10.76 -0.45 -13.64
CA MET A 109 11.07 -1.33 -14.76
C MET A 109 12.41 -0.99 -15.46
N LEU A 110 12.88 0.25 -15.28
CA LEU A 110 14.16 0.70 -15.87
C LEU A 110 15.39 0.14 -15.15
N ASP A 111 15.22 -0.32 -13.90
CA ASP A 111 16.31 -0.76 -13.02
C ASP A 111 16.46 -2.29 -13.02
N ILE A 112 15.54 -3.00 -13.67
CA ILE A 112 15.47 -4.46 -13.63
C ILE A 112 16.48 -5.06 -14.59
N PRO A 113 17.24 -6.10 -14.14
CA PRO A 113 18.14 -6.83 -15.00
C PRO A 113 17.36 -7.65 -16.05
N LEU A 114 17.67 -7.41 -17.32
CA LEU A 114 17.10 -8.13 -18.45
C LEU A 114 18.04 -9.28 -18.83
N VAL A 115 17.61 -10.50 -18.54
CA VAL A 115 18.41 -11.71 -18.76
C VAL A 115 18.38 -12.15 -20.22
N ASN A 116 17.22 -12.04 -20.88
CA ASN A 116 17.03 -12.47 -22.26
C ASN A 116 17.73 -11.56 -23.29
N ASN A 117 18.18 -10.39 -22.87
CA ASN A 117 18.92 -9.45 -23.73
C ASN A 117 20.42 -9.75 -23.77
N VAL A 118 20.94 -10.58 -22.87
CA VAL A 118 22.36 -10.92 -22.79
C VAL A 118 22.60 -12.28 -23.43
N GLN A 119 23.50 -12.32 -24.43
CA GLN A 119 23.98 -13.58 -25.01
C GLN A 119 25.23 -14.00 -24.24
N GLY A 120 25.20 -15.16 -23.60
CA GLY A 120 26.37 -15.68 -22.88
C GLY A 120 26.02 -16.74 -21.84
N SER A 121 27.02 -17.14 -21.08
CA SER A 121 26.86 -18.05 -19.95
C SER A 121 26.14 -17.36 -18.77
N LEU A 122 25.52 -18.14 -17.86
CA LEU A 122 24.87 -17.60 -16.65
C LEU A 122 25.82 -16.71 -15.82
N ALA A 123 27.12 -17.00 -15.83
CA ALA A 123 28.11 -16.19 -15.13
C ALA A 123 28.33 -14.82 -15.80
N GLU A 124 28.29 -14.76 -17.13
CA GLU A 124 28.39 -13.49 -17.89
C GLU A 124 27.12 -12.66 -17.73
N VAL A 125 25.95 -13.28 -17.75
CA VAL A 125 24.66 -12.61 -17.47
C VAL A 125 24.65 -12.00 -16.07
N ALA A 126 25.15 -12.71 -15.06
CA ALA A 126 25.20 -12.21 -13.69
C ALA A 126 26.14 -11.01 -13.48
N THR A 127 27.13 -10.84 -14.35
CA THR A 127 28.09 -9.74 -14.27
C THR A 127 27.81 -8.58 -15.22
N ASN A 128 27.10 -8.84 -16.33
CA ASN A 128 26.85 -7.88 -17.41
C ASN A 128 25.36 -7.78 -17.77
N PHE A 129 24.46 -7.76 -16.79
CA PHE A 129 23.04 -7.59 -17.07
C PHE A 129 22.76 -6.24 -17.73
N GLN A 130 21.84 -6.24 -18.69
CA GLN A 130 21.34 -5.03 -19.34
C GLN A 130 20.07 -4.56 -18.64
N THR A 131 19.81 -3.27 -18.70
CA THR A 131 18.58 -2.65 -18.19
C THR A 131 17.99 -1.73 -19.25
N LEU A 132 16.70 -1.44 -19.16
CA LEU A 132 16.03 -0.51 -20.09
C LEU A 132 16.61 0.92 -20.09
N ARG A 133 17.56 1.22 -19.21
CA ARG A 133 18.32 2.48 -19.27
C ARG A 133 19.36 2.54 -20.36
N MET A 134 19.75 1.37 -20.89
CA MET A 134 20.80 1.27 -21.90
C MET A 134 20.19 1.38 -23.30
N GLU A 135 20.75 2.23 -24.14
CA GLU A 135 20.28 2.41 -25.52
C GLU A 135 20.45 1.16 -26.39
N SER A 136 21.33 0.24 -25.97
CA SER A 136 21.65 -1.00 -26.73
C SER A 136 20.63 -2.14 -26.49
N VAL A 137 19.63 -1.94 -25.66
CA VAL A 137 18.65 -2.96 -25.29
C VAL A 137 17.64 -3.18 -26.40
N ASP A 138 17.40 -4.45 -26.73
CA ASP A 138 16.30 -4.84 -27.59
C ASP A 138 14.98 -4.70 -26.82
N VAL A 139 14.24 -3.64 -27.13
CA VAL A 139 13.00 -3.26 -26.44
C VAL A 139 11.92 -4.33 -26.59
N VAL A 140 11.90 -5.07 -27.72
CA VAL A 140 10.92 -6.13 -27.95
C VAL A 140 11.16 -7.30 -27.00
N LYS A 141 12.42 -7.72 -26.86
CA LYS A 141 12.79 -8.78 -25.91
C LYS A 141 12.59 -8.34 -24.46
N ALA A 142 12.88 -7.07 -24.16
CA ALA A 142 12.64 -6.52 -22.84
C ALA A 142 11.15 -6.53 -22.48
N ARG A 143 10.27 -6.20 -23.42
CA ARG A 143 8.83 -6.28 -23.25
C ARG A 143 8.38 -7.71 -22.96
N GLU A 144 8.80 -8.65 -23.78
CA GLU A 144 8.50 -10.07 -23.62
C GLU A 144 8.94 -10.56 -22.23
N GLU A 145 10.17 -10.23 -21.83
CA GLU A 145 10.68 -10.60 -20.52
C GLU A 145 9.89 -9.99 -19.37
N LEU A 146 9.51 -8.72 -19.45
CA LEU A 146 8.72 -8.04 -18.43
C LEU A 146 7.30 -8.60 -18.31
N THR A 147 6.69 -9.02 -19.42
CA THR A 147 5.28 -9.48 -19.42
C THR A 147 5.11 -11.00 -19.29
N GLU A 148 6.14 -11.79 -19.60
CA GLU A 148 6.05 -13.25 -19.61
C GLU A 148 6.89 -13.93 -18.53
N SER A 149 7.96 -13.28 -18.06
CA SER A 149 8.81 -13.85 -17.00
C SER A 149 8.02 -14.01 -15.69
N PRO A 150 8.05 -15.18 -15.05
CA PRO A 150 7.38 -15.41 -13.76
C PRO A 150 7.96 -14.54 -12.62
N VAL A 151 9.13 -13.92 -12.84
CA VAL A 151 9.78 -13.03 -11.87
C VAL A 151 9.26 -11.60 -11.97
N TYR A 152 8.88 -11.16 -13.18
CA TYR A 152 8.51 -9.75 -13.43
C TYR A 152 7.03 -9.56 -13.71
N ARG A 153 6.40 -10.55 -14.31
CA ARG A 153 4.98 -10.55 -14.62
C ARG A 153 4.14 -10.40 -13.34
N ASP A 154 3.17 -9.53 -13.38
CA ASP A 154 2.24 -9.21 -12.29
C ASP A 154 2.92 -8.63 -11.03
N LEU A 155 4.23 -8.42 -11.06
CA LEU A 155 4.99 -7.73 -10.02
C LEU A 155 5.48 -6.35 -10.49
N ILE A 156 6.05 -6.29 -11.69
CA ILE A 156 6.65 -5.08 -12.27
C ILE A 156 5.86 -4.58 -13.47
N ALA A 157 5.34 -5.51 -14.28
CA ALA A 157 4.49 -5.21 -15.41
C ALA A 157 3.30 -6.16 -15.45
N SER A 158 2.14 -5.67 -15.89
CA SER A 158 0.98 -6.52 -16.16
C SER A 158 1.26 -7.46 -17.34
N ALA A 159 0.57 -8.61 -17.36
CA ALA A 159 0.75 -9.61 -18.41
C ALA A 159 0.47 -9.09 -19.83
N ASP A 160 -0.41 -8.10 -19.97
CA ASP A 160 -0.75 -7.44 -21.22
C ASP A 160 0.17 -6.26 -21.57
N GLY A 161 1.06 -5.86 -20.65
CA GLY A 161 1.94 -4.71 -20.84
C GLY A 161 1.23 -3.36 -20.81
N SER A 162 0.06 -3.28 -20.15
CA SER A 162 -0.70 -2.03 -20.02
C SER A 162 -0.32 -1.23 -18.78
N VAL A 163 0.20 -1.89 -17.74
CA VAL A 163 0.55 -1.26 -16.46
C VAL A 163 1.97 -1.63 -16.07
N THR A 164 2.71 -0.68 -15.51
CA THR A 164 3.99 -0.94 -14.85
C THR A 164 3.97 -0.39 -13.42
N ALA A 165 4.79 -0.96 -12.55
CA ALA A 165 4.90 -0.55 -11.16
C ALA A 165 6.28 0.03 -10.84
N MET A 166 6.28 0.98 -9.90
CA MET A 166 7.49 1.46 -9.23
C MET A 166 7.40 1.19 -7.74
N GLN A 167 8.49 0.73 -7.16
CA GLN A 167 8.64 0.54 -5.74
C GLN A 167 9.50 1.66 -5.16
N ILE A 168 8.93 2.41 -4.24
CA ILE A 168 9.56 3.57 -3.61
C ILE A 168 9.89 3.20 -2.18
N PHE A 169 11.16 3.06 -1.85
CA PHE A 169 11.63 2.80 -0.50
C PHE A 169 11.75 4.11 0.28
N LEU A 170 11.22 4.09 1.51
CA LEU A 170 11.21 5.26 2.37
C LEU A 170 12.36 5.24 3.38
N ASN A 171 12.84 6.41 3.71
CA ASN A 171 13.72 6.59 4.85
C ASN A 171 12.93 6.36 6.15
N PRO A 172 13.45 5.61 7.12
CA PRO A 172 12.79 5.45 8.40
C PRO A 172 12.66 6.81 9.09
N HIS A 173 11.43 7.18 9.46
CA HIS A 173 11.21 8.41 10.19
C HIS A 173 11.76 8.27 11.62
N PRO A 174 12.62 9.17 12.10
CA PRO A 174 13.33 9.01 13.38
C PRO A 174 12.38 8.99 14.59
N GLU A 175 11.23 9.63 14.51
CA GLU A 175 10.25 9.65 15.60
C GLU A 175 9.24 8.50 15.55
N LEU A 176 9.18 7.75 14.45
CA LEU A 176 8.19 6.68 14.27
C LEU A 176 8.23 5.62 15.39
N PRO A 177 9.40 5.12 15.83
CA PRO A 177 9.46 4.14 16.91
C PRO A 177 8.92 4.70 18.24
N ARG A 178 9.19 5.99 18.53
CA ARG A 178 8.68 6.68 19.72
C ARG A 178 7.16 6.85 19.66
N LEU A 179 6.63 7.28 18.53
CA LEU A 179 5.20 7.48 18.34
C LEU A 179 4.44 6.15 18.40
N ARG A 180 4.98 5.08 17.81
CA ARG A 180 4.41 3.73 17.91
C ARG A 180 4.35 3.28 19.37
N LYS A 181 5.41 3.47 20.15
CA LYS A 181 5.44 3.13 21.57
C LYS A 181 4.38 3.89 22.38
N ILE A 182 4.24 5.19 22.16
CA ILE A 182 3.21 6.02 22.81
C ILE A 182 1.81 5.54 22.42
N ARG A 183 1.57 5.23 21.14
CA ARG A 183 0.30 4.68 20.68
C ARG A 183 -0.02 3.38 21.41
N ASP A 184 0.93 2.45 21.47
CA ASP A 184 0.75 1.15 22.07
C ASP A 184 0.48 1.27 23.60
N GLU A 185 1.17 2.18 24.27
CA GLU A 185 0.90 2.49 25.69
C GLU A 185 -0.52 3.06 25.93
N LEU A 186 -1.03 3.86 24.98
CA LEU A 186 -2.38 4.44 25.07
C LEU A 186 -3.50 3.44 24.71
N LEU A 187 -3.21 2.44 23.90
CA LEU A 187 -4.18 1.42 23.49
C LEU A 187 -4.30 0.28 24.51
N PHE A 188 -3.25 0.00 25.27
CA PHE A 188 -3.19 -1.15 26.17
C PHE A 188 -3.24 -0.79 27.66
N ASN A 189 -3.38 0.49 28.04
CA ASN A 189 -3.71 1.00 29.36
C ASN A 189 -5.12 1.55 29.41
#